data_0587a63a4e3099aa8ef15e7cefbea12f
#
_entry.id   0587a63a4e3099aa8ef15e7cefbea12f
#
_cell.length_a   1.000
_cell.length_b   1.000
_cell.length_c   1.000
_cell.angle_alpha   90.00
_cell.angle_beta   90.00
_cell.angle_gamma   90.00
#
_symmetry.space_group_name_H-M   'P 1'
#
loop_
_entity.id
_entity.type
_entity.pdbx_description
1 polymer ?
#
loop_
_entity_poly.entity_id
_entity_poly.type
_entity_poly.pdbx_seq_one_letter_code
_entity_poly.pdbx_strand_id
1 'polypeptide(L)'
;MPLDRLVVVADAHLGRGRDGITDLFLRFLRAAPGLGDGLLLAGDLFEFRFGDAHEPAAHAPVLAGLAEVAARVPTTFVGGNHDRWGSLGWATGRGIRAEAESVALEVAGRRVVAEHGDRQGQVRLSRRVAHALVSSPLASAVYAALPAAIAFPLVERWSARSGAHRDDPVWRARAAERQRAAARARLGTADAPEVLVLAHSHVATVEELMPGRWLVNPGAFYEGGRHAVVGRDLRLAQLS
;
A
#
# COMPACT_ATOMS: atom_id res chain seq x y z
N MET A 1 5.14 21.76 -2.71
CA MET A 1 6.56 21.84 -3.17
C MET A 1 6.84 20.59 -3.98
N PRO A 2 7.64 20.66 -5.05
CA PRO A 2 8.08 19.47 -5.75
C PRO A 2 8.85 18.55 -4.80
N LEU A 3 8.70 17.23 -4.95
CA LEU A 3 9.44 16.25 -4.18
C LEU A 3 10.73 15.89 -4.93
N ASP A 4 11.87 15.87 -4.24
CA ASP A 4 13.12 15.37 -4.80
C ASP A 4 13.31 13.88 -4.51
N ARG A 5 12.80 13.40 -3.37
CA ARG A 5 12.89 11.99 -2.93
C ARG A 5 11.61 11.55 -2.26
N LEU A 6 10.96 10.54 -2.83
CA LEU A 6 9.77 9.88 -2.29
C LEU A 6 10.16 8.53 -1.69
N VAL A 7 9.92 8.36 -0.39
CA VAL A 7 10.04 7.05 0.25
C VAL A 7 8.76 6.27 0.01
N VAL A 8 8.86 5.05 -0.46
CA VAL A 8 7.73 4.18 -0.79
C VAL A 8 7.76 2.92 0.06
N VAL A 9 6.71 2.68 0.79
CA VAL A 9 6.51 1.47 1.61
C VAL A 9 5.16 0.85 1.32
N ALA A 10 5.08 -0.49 1.38
CA ALA A 10 3.85 -1.24 1.16
C ALA A 10 3.86 -2.55 1.94
N ASP A 11 2.72 -3.22 1.97
CA ASP A 11 2.58 -4.60 2.44
C ASP A 11 3.18 -4.79 3.86
N ALA A 12 2.85 -3.90 4.80
CA ALA A 12 3.29 -4.01 6.18
C ALA A 12 2.43 -4.99 6.99
N HIS A 13 1.16 -5.14 6.62
CA HIS A 13 0.21 -6.06 7.24
C HIS A 13 0.20 -5.99 8.77
N LEU A 14 0.11 -4.77 9.30
CA LEU A 14 0.08 -4.50 10.73
C LEU A 14 -1.19 -5.06 11.38
N GLY A 15 -1.05 -5.59 12.59
CA GLY A 15 -2.20 -6.05 13.41
C GLY A 15 -2.42 -7.55 13.44
N ARG A 16 -1.59 -8.38 12.80
CA ARG A 16 -1.73 -9.84 12.87
C ARG A 16 -0.40 -10.57 13.03
N GLY A 17 -0.22 -11.20 14.20
CA GLY A 17 0.63 -12.39 14.42
C GLY A 17 2.09 -12.35 13.98
N ARG A 18 2.61 -11.17 13.66
CA ARG A 18 4.03 -10.99 13.34
C ARG A 18 4.64 -10.15 14.45
N ASP A 19 5.24 -10.82 15.40
CA ASP A 19 5.91 -10.17 16.53
C ASP A 19 6.96 -9.16 16.01
N GLY A 20 6.98 -7.97 16.62
CA GLY A 20 7.95 -6.93 16.31
C GLY A 20 7.71 -6.11 15.04
N ILE A 21 6.73 -6.46 14.16
CA ILE A 21 6.51 -5.69 12.93
C ILE A 21 5.99 -4.28 13.21
N THR A 22 5.14 -4.13 14.22
CA THR A 22 4.64 -2.82 14.65
C THR A 22 5.78 -1.94 15.14
N ASP A 23 6.68 -2.48 15.96
CA ASP A 23 7.85 -1.75 16.44
C ASP A 23 8.81 -1.39 15.33
N LEU A 24 9.01 -2.29 14.37
CA LEU A 24 9.80 -2.03 13.16
C LEU A 24 9.19 -0.88 12.35
N PHE A 25 7.86 -0.90 12.18
CA PHE A 25 7.17 0.15 11.45
C PHE A 25 7.22 1.50 12.17
N LEU A 26 7.10 1.51 13.50
CA LEU A 26 7.26 2.73 14.30
C LEU A 26 8.69 3.29 14.22
N ARG A 27 9.72 2.43 14.19
CA ARG A 27 11.10 2.88 13.92
C ARG A 27 11.22 3.47 12.51
N PHE A 28 10.64 2.84 11.52
CA PHE A 28 10.61 3.35 10.15
C PHE A 28 9.93 4.72 10.07
N LEU A 29 8.77 4.91 10.70
CA LEU A 29 8.07 6.20 10.70
C LEU A 29 8.94 7.32 11.30
N ARG A 30 9.68 7.03 12.37
CA ARG A 30 10.63 8.02 12.95
C ARG A 30 11.75 8.37 12.00
N ALA A 31 12.24 7.42 11.21
CA ALA A 31 13.32 7.61 10.25
C ALA A 31 12.85 8.26 8.94
N ALA A 32 11.60 8.02 8.52
CA ALA A 32 11.08 8.39 7.21
C ALA A 32 11.34 9.85 6.79
N PRO A 33 11.16 10.87 7.66
CA PRO A 33 11.45 12.26 7.29
C PRO A 33 12.94 12.56 7.00
N GLY A 34 13.84 11.69 7.42
CA GLY A 34 15.27 11.77 7.09
C GLY A 34 15.64 10.99 5.82
N LEU A 35 14.78 10.09 5.38
CA LEU A 35 15.00 9.26 4.19
C LEU A 35 14.53 9.94 2.90
N GLY A 36 13.54 10.84 2.98
CA GLY A 36 13.01 11.55 1.81
C GLY A 36 12.15 12.74 2.18
N ASP A 37 11.72 13.46 1.15
CA ASP A 37 10.92 14.70 1.26
C ASP A 37 9.42 14.39 1.23
N GLY A 38 9.04 13.14 0.98
CA GLY A 38 7.67 12.64 1.00
C GLY A 38 7.60 11.16 1.31
N LEU A 39 6.44 10.72 1.80
CA LEU A 39 6.16 9.32 2.11
C LEU A 39 4.94 8.84 1.32
N LEU A 40 5.08 7.71 0.63
CA LEU A 40 4.00 6.99 -0.02
C LEU A 40 3.77 5.64 0.66
N LEU A 41 2.59 5.46 1.18
CA LEU A 41 2.07 4.19 1.69
C LEU A 41 1.28 3.54 0.55
N ALA A 42 1.88 2.55 -0.12
CA ALA A 42 1.32 1.94 -1.34
C ALA A 42 0.42 0.72 -1.06
N GLY A 43 -0.38 0.79 -0.01
CA GLY A 43 -1.43 -0.17 0.34
C GLY A 43 -0.99 -1.33 1.22
N ASP A 44 -1.99 -2.04 1.74
CA ASP A 44 -1.85 -3.17 2.66
C ASP A 44 -0.97 -2.83 3.88
N LEU A 45 -1.18 -1.61 4.41
CA LEU A 45 -0.53 -1.15 5.63
C LEU A 45 -1.02 -1.96 6.84
N PHE A 46 -2.32 -2.18 6.91
CA PHE A 46 -2.96 -3.01 7.93
C PHE A 46 -3.31 -4.39 7.38
N GLU A 47 -3.28 -5.41 8.23
CA GLU A 47 -3.74 -6.75 7.85
C GLU A 47 -5.21 -6.74 7.40
N PHE A 48 -6.00 -5.89 8.01
CA PHE A 48 -7.33 -5.54 7.57
C PHE A 48 -7.77 -4.21 8.19
N ARG A 49 -8.40 -3.36 7.37
CA ARG A 49 -9.06 -2.15 7.83
C ARG A 49 -10.32 -1.89 7.02
N PHE A 50 -11.42 -1.65 7.72
CA PHE A 50 -12.70 -1.34 7.10
C PHE A 50 -13.21 0.02 7.59
N GLY A 51 -12.82 1.08 6.89
CA GLY A 51 -13.18 2.45 7.24
C GLY A 51 -12.68 2.88 8.62
N ASP A 52 -13.47 3.72 9.28
CA ASP A 52 -13.17 4.29 10.59
C ASP A 52 -13.87 3.54 11.74
N ALA A 53 -14.69 2.52 11.41
CA ALA A 53 -15.40 1.73 12.40
C ALA A 53 -14.49 0.66 13.02
N HIS A 54 -14.68 0.42 14.31
CA HIS A 54 -14.01 -0.66 15.05
C HIS A 54 -12.48 -0.64 14.94
N GLU A 55 -11.87 0.54 15.17
CA GLU A 55 -10.41 0.66 15.17
C GLU A 55 -9.79 -0.19 16.27
N PRO A 56 -8.93 -1.17 15.93
CA PRO A 56 -8.20 -1.93 16.94
C PRO A 56 -7.27 -1.03 17.75
N ALA A 57 -7.31 -1.14 19.08
CA ALA A 57 -6.43 -0.35 19.96
C ALA A 57 -4.93 -0.52 19.62
N ALA A 58 -4.54 -1.69 19.09
CA ALA A 58 -3.19 -1.98 18.62
C ALA A 58 -2.73 -1.07 17.46
N HIS A 59 -3.64 -0.46 16.71
CA HIS A 59 -3.29 0.47 15.63
C HIS A 59 -3.00 1.89 16.13
N ALA A 60 -3.44 2.27 17.32
CA ALA A 60 -3.32 3.63 17.82
C ALA A 60 -1.89 4.19 17.78
N PRO A 61 -0.82 3.48 18.19
CA PRO A 61 0.55 3.98 18.09
C PRO A 61 0.99 4.25 16.65
N VAL A 62 0.60 3.39 15.70
CA VAL A 62 0.92 3.56 14.28
C VAL A 62 0.20 4.77 13.71
N LEU A 63 -1.08 4.94 14.02
CA LEU A 63 -1.87 6.08 13.56
C LEU A 63 -1.34 7.41 14.11
N ALA A 64 -0.87 7.43 15.36
CA ALA A 64 -0.19 8.59 15.94
C ALA A 64 1.12 8.89 15.21
N GLY A 65 1.98 7.88 15.01
CA GLY A 65 3.23 8.04 14.29
C GLY A 65 3.04 8.50 12.84
N LEU A 66 2.00 8.03 12.16
CA LEU A 66 1.63 8.50 10.82
C LEU A 66 1.24 9.98 10.81
N ALA A 67 0.46 10.44 11.80
CA ALA A 67 0.11 11.84 11.94
C ALA A 67 1.36 12.71 12.18
N GLU A 68 2.29 12.25 13.01
CA GLU A 68 3.56 12.95 13.25
C GLU A 68 4.41 13.06 11.97
N VAL A 69 4.46 12.02 11.16
CA VAL A 69 5.18 12.05 9.86
C VAL A 69 4.47 13.00 8.90
N ALA A 70 3.14 12.92 8.78
CA ALA A 70 2.35 13.76 7.88
C ALA A 70 2.46 15.26 8.23
N ALA A 71 2.69 15.59 9.51
CA ALA A 71 2.97 16.96 9.93
C ALA A 71 4.36 17.48 9.50
N ARG A 72 5.28 16.58 9.09
CA ARG A 72 6.68 16.92 8.75
C ARG A 72 6.96 16.82 7.25
N VAL A 73 6.37 15.83 6.57
CA VAL A 73 6.55 15.60 5.13
C VAL A 73 5.22 15.25 4.48
N PRO A 74 4.98 15.69 3.23
CA PRO A 74 3.83 15.24 2.46
C PRO A 74 3.70 13.73 2.48
N THR A 75 2.59 13.24 3.01
CA THR A 75 2.33 11.81 3.13
C THR A 75 1.10 11.46 2.32
N THR A 76 1.22 10.41 1.50
CA THR A 76 0.14 9.91 0.64
C THR A 76 -0.11 8.43 0.94
N PHE A 77 -1.37 8.04 0.99
CA PHE A 77 -1.82 6.66 1.11
C PHE A 77 -2.59 6.26 -0.15
N VAL A 78 -2.26 5.11 -0.71
CA VAL A 78 -3.05 4.42 -1.74
C VAL A 78 -3.58 3.13 -1.15
N GLY A 79 -4.88 2.89 -1.27
CA GLY A 79 -5.52 1.73 -0.66
C GLY A 79 -5.10 0.40 -1.28
N GLY A 80 -4.76 -0.57 -0.43
CA GLY A 80 -4.55 -1.95 -0.81
C GLY A 80 -5.81 -2.81 -0.73
N ASN A 81 -5.71 -4.10 -1.04
CA ASN A 81 -6.85 -5.00 -0.95
C ASN A 81 -7.24 -5.38 0.50
N HIS A 82 -6.42 -5.03 1.48
CA HIS A 82 -6.70 -5.23 2.90
C HIS A 82 -7.21 -3.97 3.61
N ASP A 83 -6.96 -2.77 3.08
CA ASP A 83 -7.20 -1.52 3.81
C ASP A 83 -7.82 -0.35 3.01
N ARG A 84 -8.31 -0.62 1.78
CA ARG A 84 -9.04 0.39 0.97
C ARG A 84 -10.54 0.47 1.28
N TRP A 85 -11.05 -0.38 2.19
CA TRP A 85 -12.47 -0.56 2.38
C TRP A 85 -13.08 0.54 3.24
N GLY A 86 -14.30 0.97 2.86
CA GLY A 86 -15.01 2.01 3.57
C GLY A 86 -14.39 3.40 3.43
N SER A 87 -14.55 4.23 4.46
CA SER A 87 -14.00 5.58 4.50
C SER A 87 -12.48 5.58 4.68
N LEU A 88 -11.80 6.50 4.00
CA LEU A 88 -10.38 6.81 4.21
C LEU A 88 -10.19 7.99 5.17
N GLY A 89 -11.21 8.36 5.94
CA GLY A 89 -11.20 9.44 6.93
C GLY A 89 -10.10 9.29 7.98
N TRP A 90 -9.75 8.06 8.32
CA TRP A 90 -8.64 7.75 9.22
C TRP A 90 -7.30 8.34 8.74
N ALA A 91 -7.08 8.38 7.42
CA ALA A 91 -5.88 8.95 6.84
C ALA A 91 -6.02 10.47 6.64
N THR A 92 -7.12 10.91 6.01
CA THR A 92 -7.32 12.35 5.70
C THR A 92 -7.46 13.19 6.96
N GLY A 93 -8.08 12.68 8.02
CA GLY A 93 -8.14 13.32 9.33
C GLY A 93 -6.79 13.48 10.06
N ARG A 94 -5.72 12.87 9.52
CA ARG A 94 -4.34 12.96 10.00
C ARG A 94 -3.41 13.73 9.07
N GLY A 95 -3.98 14.47 8.10
CA GLY A 95 -3.20 15.22 7.11
C GLY A 95 -2.56 14.37 6.02
N ILE A 96 -2.98 13.10 5.88
CA ILE A 96 -2.49 12.20 4.84
C ILE A 96 -3.40 12.31 3.62
N ARG A 97 -2.86 12.59 2.45
CA ARG A 97 -3.61 12.47 1.20
C ARG A 97 -3.96 10.99 0.98
N ALA A 98 -5.23 10.68 0.77
CA ALA A 98 -5.67 9.29 0.64
C ALA A 98 -6.47 9.08 -0.66
N GLU A 99 -6.08 8.05 -1.41
CA GLU A 99 -6.69 7.62 -2.65
C GLU A 99 -7.00 6.13 -2.60
N ALA A 100 -8.18 5.74 -3.01
CA ALA A 100 -8.60 4.33 -2.94
C ALA A 100 -7.90 3.44 -3.99
N GLU A 101 -7.50 3.99 -5.13
CA GLU A 101 -7.06 3.20 -6.28
C GLU A 101 -5.67 3.57 -6.78
N SER A 102 -5.44 4.85 -7.06
CA SER A 102 -4.18 5.32 -7.64
C SER A 102 -3.91 6.78 -7.32
N VAL A 103 -2.65 7.16 -7.34
CA VAL A 103 -2.21 8.54 -7.23
C VAL A 103 -1.16 8.86 -8.28
N ALA A 104 -1.20 10.08 -8.79
CA ALA A 104 -0.12 10.66 -9.59
C ALA A 104 0.62 11.71 -8.76
N LEU A 105 1.94 11.63 -8.78
CA LEU A 105 2.86 12.50 -8.08
C LEU A 105 3.95 12.96 -9.06
N GLU A 106 4.61 14.07 -8.72
CA GLU A 106 5.82 14.52 -9.40
C GLU A 106 6.99 14.42 -8.42
N VAL A 107 8.04 13.69 -8.81
CA VAL A 107 9.22 13.44 -7.98
C VAL A 107 10.48 13.60 -8.83
N ALA A 108 11.34 14.53 -8.46
CA ALA A 108 12.57 14.84 -9.18
C ALA A 108 12.33 15.14 -10.69
N GLY A 109 11.22 15.80 -11.02
CA GLY A 109 10.82 16.12 -12.39
C GLY A 109 10.24 14.93 -13.18
N ARG A 110 9.98 13.78 -12.54
CA ARG A 110 9.39 12.59 -13.13
C ARG A 110 7.94 12.44 -12.70
N ARG A 111 7.07 12.06 -13.62
CA ARG A 111 5.71 11.64 -13.31
C ARG A 111 5.72 10.24 -12.74
N VAL A 112 5.33 10.11 -11.49
CA VAL A 112 5.20 8.84 -10.75
C VAL A 112 3.72 8.52 -10.62
N VAL A 113 3.30 7.33 -11.03
CA VAL A 113 1.96 6.82 -10.74
C VAL A 113 2.09 5.62 -9.82
N ALA A 114 1.33 5.63 -8.74
CA ALA A 114 1.32 4.55 -7.77
C ALA A 114 -0.07 3.93 -7.62
N GLU A 115 -0.09 2.60 -7.58
CA GLU A 115 -1.23 1.74 -7.30
C GLU A 115 -0.77 0.61 -6.39
N HIS A 116 -1.70 0.00 -5.64
CA HIS A 116 -1.31 -1.18 -4.87
C HIS A 116 -0.94 -2.37 -5.77
N GLY A 117 -1.64 -2.57 -6.87
CA GLY A 117 -1.27 -3.60 -7.86
C GLY A 117 -2.08 -4.90 -7.78
N ASP A 118 -3.02 -5.04 -6.86
CA ASP A 118 -3.90 -6.21 -6.73
C ASP A 118 -4.88 -6.39 -7.90
N ARG A 119 -5.13 -5.32 -8.66
CA ARG A 119 -6.02 -5.31 -9.84
C ARG A 119 -5.31 -5.64 -11.14
N GLN A 120 -4.00 -5.84 -11.11
CA GLN A 120 -3.20 -6.15 -12.30
C GLN A 120 -3.37 -7.62 -12.69
N GLY A 121 -3.89 -7.84 -13.89
CA GLY A 121 -4.19 -9.17 -14.43
C GLY A 121 -5.69 -9.44 -14.58
N GLN A 122 -6.05 -10.62 -15.10
CA GLN A 122 -7.45 -11.02 -15.32
C GLN A 122 -8.15 -11.29 -13.98
N VAL A 123 -8.77 -10.26 -13.41
CA VAL A 123 -9.65 -10.45 -12.25
C VAL A 123 -10.98 -11.04 -12.75
N ARG A 124 -11.32 -12.25 -12.31
CA ARG A 124 -12.60 -12.89 -12.63
C ARG A 124 -13.76 -11.95 -12.30
N LEU A 125 -14.78 -11.89 -13.16
CA LEU A 125 -15.95 -11.02 -12.96
C LEU A 125 -16.57 -11.19 -11.57
N SER A 126 -16.61 -12.42 -11.04
CA SER A 126 -17.08 -12.71 -9.69
C SER A 126 -16.32 -11.98 -8.59
N ARG A 127 -14.99 -11.84 -8.74
CA ARG A 127 -14.17 -11.05 -7.80
C ARG A 127 -14.45 -9.56 -7.91
N ARG A 128 -14.66 -9.04 -9.14
CA ARG A 128 -15.02 -7.63 -9.35
C ARG A 128 -16.36 -7.30 -8.70
N VAL A 129 -17.34 -8.17 -8.85
CA VAL A 129 -18.67 -8.00 -8.23
C VAL A 129 -18.58 -8.08 -6.70
N ALA A 130 -17.88 -9.09 -6.16
CA ALA A 130 -17.67 -9.20 -4.71
C ALA A 130 -16.95 -7.95 -4.15
N HIS A 131 -15.95 -7.46 -4.86
CA HIS A 131 -15.24 -6.24 -4.52
C HIS A 131 -16.16 -5.01 -4.50
N ALA A 132 -16.98 -4.83 -5.54
CA ALA A 132 -17.94 -3.72 -5.62
C ALA A 132 -18.97 -3.76 -4.48
N LEU A 133 -19.44 -4.96 -4.12
CA LEU A 133 -20.39 -5.14 -3.01
C LEU A 133 -19.76 -4.74 -1.66
N VAL A 134 -18.54 -5.21 -1.39
CA VAL A 134 -17.85 -4.92 -0.12
C VAL A 134 -17.40 -3.46 -0.04
N SER A 135 -17.11 -2.82 -1.18
CA SER A 135 -16.75 -1.39 -1.23
C SER A 135 -17.96 -0.46 -1.16
N SER A 136 -19.19 -1.01 -1.11
CA SER A 136 -20.39 -0.18 -1.12
C SER A 136 -20.58 0.58 0.22
N PRO A 137 -21.17 1.78 0.20
CA PRO A 137 -21.54 2.49 1.43
C PRO A 137 -22.46 1.67 2.34
N LEU A 138 -23.31 0.82 1.77
CA LEU A 138 -24.19 -0.06 2.51
C LEU A 138 -23.40 -1.11 3.30
N ALA A 139 -22.40 -1.75 2.67
CA ALA A 139 -21.55 -2.71 3.37
C ALA A 139 -20.77 -2.03 4.51
N SER A 140 -20.31 -0.80 4.31
CA SER A 140 -19.67 0.01 5.34
C SER A 140 -20.60 0.32 6.50
N ALA A 141 -21.85 0.70 6.22
CA ALA A 141 -22.84 0.98 7.25
C ALA A 141 -23.23 -0.30 8.04
N VAL A 142 -23.41 -1.43 7.34
CA VAL A 142 -23.69 -2.71 7.98
C VAL A 142 -22.53 -3.14 8.88
N TYR A 143 -21.30 -3.04 8.40
CA TYR A 143 -20.12 -3.38 9.20
C TYR A 143 -20.00 -2.49 10.45
N ALA A 144 -20.20 -1.19 10.29
CA ALA A 144 -20.16 -0.23 11.41
C ALA A 144 -21.27 -0.48 12.47
N ALA A 145 -22.42 -1.01 12.05
CA ALA A 145 -23.54 -1.34 12.94
C ALA A 145 -23.35 -2.67 13.69
N LEU A 146 -22.44 -3.53 13.25
CA LEU A 146 -22.17 -4.80 13.93
C LEU A 146 -21.45 -4.56 15.26
N PRO A 147 -21.74 -5.31 16.32
CA PRO A 147 -20.90 -5.35 17.51
C PRO A 147 -19.47 -5.78 17.16
N ALA A 148 -18.45 -5.15 17.75
CA ALA A 148 -17.03 -5.47 17.48
C ALA A 148 -16.71 -6.97 17.64
N ALA A 149 -17.34 -7.64 18.63
CA ALA A 149 -17.21 -9.07 18.86
C ALA A 149 -17.66 -9.97 17.68
N ILE A 150 -18.51 -9.44 16.78
CA ILE A 150 -18.93 -10.12 15.55
C ILE A 150 -18.12 -9.61 14.35
N ALA A 151 -17.89 -8.30 14.28
CA ALA A 151 -17.21 -7.67 13.18
C ALA A 151 -15.76 -8.19 13.03
N PHE A 152 -14.98 -8.25 14.10
CA PHE A 152 -13.58 -8.70 14.05
C PHE A 152 -13.41 -10.14 13.55
N PRO A 153 -14.11 -11.18 14.10
CA PRO A 153 -13.96 -12.55 13.60
C PRO A 153 -14.35 -12.72 12.13
N LEU A 154 -15.36 -11.96 11.66
CA LEU A 154 -15.79 -11.99 10.26
C LEU A 154 -14.66 -11.51 9.33
N VAL A 155 -14.05 -10.41 9.69
CA VAL A 155 -12.96 -9.77 8.97
C VAL A 155 -11.68 -10.59 9.02
N GLU A 156 -11.35 -11.15 10.19
CA GLU A 156 -10.19 -12.04 10.34
C GLU A 156 -10.28 -13.27 9.44
N ARG A 157 -11.47 -13.88 9.34
CA ARG A 157 -11.68 -15.02 8.43
C ARG A 157 -11.52 -14.64 6.97
N TRP A 158 -11.96 -13.43 6.59
CA TRP A 158 -11.76 -12.94 5.23
C TRP A 158 -10.29 -12.65 4.95
N SER A 159 -9.64 -11.92 5.82
CA SER A 159 -8.22 -11.61 5.71
C SER A 159 -7.36 -12.89 5.64
N ALA A 160 -7.67 -13.90 6.48
CA ALA A 160 -6.99 -15.18 6.45
C ALA A 160 -7.05 -15.86 5.09
N ARG A 161 -8.20 -15.80 4.42
CA ARG A 161 -8.36 -16.36 3.06
C ARG A 161 -7.62 -15.54 2.01
N SER A 162 -7.62 -14.21 2.13
CA SER A 162 -6.89 -13.33 1.23
C SER A 162 -5.38 -13.49 1.37
N GLY A 163 -4.89 -13.66 2.59
CA GLY A 163 -3.47 -13.81 2.91
C GLY A 163 -2.91 -15.23 2.79
N ALA A 164 -3.72 -16.23 2.44
CA ALA A 164 -3.30 -17.65 2.43
C ALA A 164 -2.13 -17.94 1.47
N HIS A 165 -1.95 -17.13 0.45
CA HIS A 165 -0.88 -17.29 -0.55
C HIS A 165 0.27 -16.31 -0.38
N ARG A 166 0.24 -15.47 0.65
CA ARG A 166 1.20 -14.39 0.87
C ARG A 166 2.66 -14.86 0.94
N ASP A 167 2.87 -15.99 1.58
CA ASP A 167 4.20 -16.55 1.81
C ASP A 167 4.56 -17.66 0.79
N ASP A 168 3.67 -17.94 -0.18
CA ASP A 168 3.91 -18.90 -1.26
C ASP A 168 4.82 -18.28 -2.35
N PRO A 169 6.06 -18.77 -2.51
CA PRO A 169 7.01 -18.22 -3.49
C PRO A 169 6.51 -18.37 -4.93
N VAL A 170 5.76 -19.43 -5.24
CA VAL A 170 5.21 -19.66 -6.59
C VAL A 170 4.12 -18.63 -6.89
N TRP A 171 3.24 -18.34 -5.91
CA TRP A 171 2.24 -17.30 -6.06
C TRP A 171 2.88 -15.92 -6.25
N ARG A 172 3.89 -15.58 -5.42
CA ARG A 172 4.63 -14.31 -5.51
C ARG A 172 5.27 -14.14 -6.88
N ALA A 173 5.99 -15.14 -7.37
CA ALA A 173 6.62 -15.11 -8.69
C ALA A 173 5.60 -14.87 -9.80
N ARG A 174 4.48 -15.60 -9.78
CA ARG A 174 3.39 -15.42 -10.74
C ARG A 174 2.71 -14.05 -10.64
N ALA A 175 2.56 -13.51 -9.43
CA ALA A 175 2.01 -12.18 -9.22
C ALA A 175 2.95 -11.10 -9.78
N ALA A 176 4.25 -11.20 -9.50
CA ALA A 176 5.27 -10.29 -10.01
C ALA A 176 5.34 -10.32 -11.55
N GLU A 177 5.24 -11.51 -12.17
CA GLU A 177 5.26 -11.63 -13.63
C GLU A 177 4.02 -10.98 -14.27
N ARG A 178 2.85 -11.20 -13.69
CA ARG A 178 1.63 -10.50 -14.14
C ARG A 178 1.73 -8.98 -14.02
N GLN A 179 2.30 -8.50 -12.90
CA GLN A 179 2.54 -7.07 -12.71
C GLN A 179 3.53 -6.50 -13.73
N ARG A 180 4.62 -7.23 -13.99
CA ARG A 180 5.61 -6.84 -15.01
C ARG A 180 4.98 -6.76 -16.40
N ALA A 181 4.14 -7.72 -16.79
CA ALA A 181 3.43 -7.71 -18.06
C ALA A 181 2.45 -6.52 -18.16
N ALA A 182 1.67 -6.27 -17.10
CA ALA A 182 0.75 -5.13 -17.03
C ALA A 182 1.49 -3.78 -17.05
N ALA A 183 2.61 -3.70 -16.33
CA ALA A 183 3.47 -2.51 -16.31
C ALA A 183 4.05 -2.21 -17.70
N ARG A 184 4.54 -3.21 -18.44
CA ARG A 184 5.01 -3.03 -19.80
C ARG A 184 3.92 -2.48 -20.73
N ALA A 185 2.72 -3.05 -20.66
CA ALA A 185 1.60 -2.57 -21.45
C ALA A 185 1.25 -1.10 -21.15
N ARG A 186 1.22 -0.74 -19.87
CA ARG A 186 0.89 0.63 -19.42
C ARG A 186 2.01 1.64 -19.73
N LEU A 187 3.25 1.27 -19.47
CA LEU A 187 4.42 2.11 -19.74
C LEU A 187 4.67 2.29 -21.25
N GLY A 188 4.11 1.43 -22.09
CA GLY A 188 4.17 1.53 -23.57
C GLY A 188 3.21 2.55 -24.19
N THR A 189 2.35 3.19 -23.41
CA THR A 189 1.41 4.21 -23.95
C THR A 189 2.05 5.59 -24.06
N ALA A 190 1.45 6.47 -24.87
CA ALA A 190 1.97 7.83 -25.09
C ALA A 190 1.98 8.66 -23.80
N ASP A 191 0.93 8.53 -22.96
CA ASP A 191 0.75 9.27 -21.71
C ASP A 191 1.27 8.50 -20.49
N ALA A 192 2.17 7.54 -20.68
CA ALA A 192 2.68 6.74 -19.59
C ALA A 192 3.54 7.57 -18.62
N PRO A 193 3.51 7.24 -17.31
CA PRO A 193 4.43 7.80 -16.34
C PRO A 193 5.87 7.32 -16.60
N GLU A 194 6.87 8.06 -16.10
CA GLU A 194 8.25 7.59 -16.08
C GLU A 194 8.47 6.51 -15.01
N VAL A 195 7.70 6.55 -13.92
CA VAL A 195 7.78 5.56 -12.85
C VAL A 195 6.39 5.04 -12.52
N LEU A 196 6.21 3.73 -12.58
CA LEU A 196 5.02 3.03 -12.12
C LEU A 196 5.35 2.25 -10.84
N VAL A 197 4.68 2.60 -9.75
CA VAL A 197 4.81 1.90 -8.47
C VAL A 197 3.68 0.87 -8.36
N LEU A 198 4.03 -0.41 -8.19
CA LEU A 198 3.08 -1.51 -7.94
C LEU A 198 3.60 -2.35 -6.77
N ALA A 199 2.80 -2.53 -5.72
CA ALA A 199 3.08 -3.38 -4.55
C ALA A 199 2.44 -4.78 -4.68
N HIS A 200 1.81 -5.32 -3.64
CA HIS A 200 0.97 -6.53 -3.64
C HIS A 200 1.67 -7.88 -3.94
N SER A 201 2.60 -7.96 -4.88
CA SER A 201 3.30 -9.22 -5.17
C SER A 201 4.34 -9.58 -4.11
N HIS A 202 4.68 -8.63 -3.23
CA HIS A 202 5.72 -8.72 -2.20
C HIS A 202 7.15 -8.95 -2.76
N VAL A 203 7.32 -8.87 -4.07
CA VAL A 203 8.62 -9.06 -4.73
C VAL A 203 9.26 -7.70 -4.98
N ALA A 204 10.27 -7.39 -4.18
CA ALA A 204 11.00 -6.14 -4.31
C ALA A 204 11.65 -6.02 -5.69
N THR A 205 11.36 -4.94 -6.41
CA THR A 205 11.79 -4.76 -7.81
C THR A 205 12.06 -3.27 -8.08
N VAL A 206 13.18 -2.98 -8.73
CA VAL A 206 13.43 -1.74 -9.45
C VAL A 206 13.96 -2.15 -10.82
N GLU A 207 13.14 -1.99 -11.86
CA GLU A 207 13.43 -2.51 -13.20
C GLU A 207 13.08 -1.46 -14.25
N GLU A 208 14.00 -1.15 -15.13
CA GLU A 208 13.75 -0.37 -16.32
C GLU A 208 13.11 -1.28 -17.38
N LEU A 209 11.82 -1.11 -17.60
CA LEU A 209 11.07 -1.93 -18.55
C LEU A 209 11.15 -1.41 -19.99
N MET A 210 11.38 -0.11 -20.14
CA MET A 210 11.58 0.60 -21.40
C MET A 210 12.51 1.80 -21.13
N PRO A 211 13.20 2.35 -22.14
CA PRO A 211 14.10 3.48 -21.94
C PRO A 211 13.45 4.65 -21.17
N GLY A 212 14.00 4.96 -20.00
CA GLY A 212 13.49 6.01 -19.10
C GLY A 212 12.20 5.66 -18.36
N ARG A 213 11.67 4.43 -18.45
CA ARG A 213 10.40 4.01 -17.83
C ARG A 213 10.56 2.80 -16.91
N TRP A 214 10.20 2.98 -15.66
CA TRP A 214 10.55 2.11 -14.57
C TRP A 214 9.34 1.49 -13.87
N LEU A 215 9.48 0.22 -13.51
CA LEU A 215 8.63 -0.44 -12.54
C LEU A 215 9.34 -0.45 -11.18
N VAL A 216 8.65 0.01 -10.14
CA VAL A 216 9.13 -0.04 -8.75
C VAL A 216 8.12 -0.81 -7.91
N ASN A 217 8.60 -1.83 -7.20
CA ASN A 217 7.88 -2.50 -6.12
C ASN A 217 8.77 -2.48 -4.87
N PRO A 218 8.34 -1.86 -3.76
CA PRO A 218 9.16 -1.78 -2.56
C PRO A 218 9.40 -3.15 -1.89
N GLY A 219 8.63 -4.17 -2.29
CA GLY A 219 8.56 -5.44 -1.58
C GLY A 219 7.70 -5.37 -0.32
N ALA A 220 7.61 -6.45 0.41
CA ALA A 220 6.86 -6.49 1.65
C ALA A 220 7.67 -5.85 2.80
N PHE A 221 7.09 -4.83 3.46
CA PHE A 221 7.74 -4.16 4.58
C PHE A 221 8.03 -5.12 5.74
N TYR A 222 7.15 -6.08 5.99
CA TYR A 222 7.36 -7.05 7.07
C TYR A 222 8.61 -7.94 6.88
N GLU A 223 9.23 -7.92 5.71
CA GLU A 223 10.50 -8.59 5.45
C GLU A 223 11.69 -7.67 5.78
N GLY A 224 11.80 -7.26 7.04
CA GLY A 224 12.94 -6.51 7.57
C GLY A 224 12.92 -5.01 7.26
N GLY A 225 11.74 -4.40 7.07
CA GLY A 225 11.62 -2.96 6.85
C GLY A 225 11.99 -2.51 5.43
N ARG A 226 11.73 -3.37 4.43
CA ARG A 226 11.96 -3.04 3.02
C ARG A 226 11.14 -1.85 2.58
N HIS A 227 11.77 -0.99 1.80
CA HIS A 227 11.15 0.18 1.18
C HIS A 227 11.90 0.55 -0.10
N ALA A 228 11.31 1.39 -0.91
CA ALA A 228 11.99 1.97 -2.06
C ALA A 228 12.20 3.48 -1.87
N VAL A 229 13.20 4.02 -2.51
CA VAL A 229 13.40 5.47 -2.64
C VAL A 229 13.34 5.82 -4.13
N VAL A 230 12.39 6.66 -4.49
CA VAL A 230 12.16 7.18 -5.84
C VAL A 230 12.64 8.63 -5.87
N GLY A 231 13.59 8.94 -6.73
CA GLY A 231 14.19 10.25 -6.91
C GLY A 231 14.92 10.31 -8.24
N ARG A 232 16.03 11.06 -8.30
CA ARG A 232 16.93 10.99 -9.45
C ARG A 232 17.44 9.59 -9.67
N ASP A 233 17.79 8.91 -8.57
CA ASP A 233 18.10 7.48 -8.54
C ASP A 233 16.91 6.70 -7.95
N LEU A 234 16.69 5.51 -8.47
CA LEU A 234 15.68 4.58 -8.01
C LEU A 234 16.37 3.42 -7.31
N ARG A 235 16.02 3.14 -6.06
CA ARG A 235 16.67 2.07 -5.32
C ARG A 235 15.75 1.41 -4.30
N LEU A 236 16.05 0.15 -4.02
CA LEU A 236 15.53 -0.54 -2.84
C LEU A 236 16.43 -0.25 -1.64
N ALA A 237 15.82 -0.18 -0.47
CA ALA A 237 16.51 -0.01 0.80
C ALA A 237 15.83 -0.86 1.88
N GLN A 238 16.51 -1.01 3.00
CA GLN A 238 16.02 -1.71 4.17
C GLN A 238 16.36 -0.89 5.40
N LEU A 239 15.47 -0.91 6.38
CA LEU A 239 15.74 -0.24 7.64
C LEU A 239 16.82 -1.00 8.41
N SER A 240 17.87 -0.32 8.77
CA SER A 240 18.98 -0.84 9.59
C SER A 240 18.65 -0.83 11.08
#